data_3d4c709fca59ba83f268136f13f2db9a
#
_entry.id   3d4c709fca59ba83f268136f13f2db9a
#
_cell.length_a   1.000
_cell.length_b   1.000
_cell.length_c   1.000
_cell.angle_alpha   90.00
_cell.angle_beta   90.00
_cell.angle_gamma   90.00
#
_symmetry.space_group_name_H-M   'P 1'
#
loop_
_entity.id
_entity.type
_entity.pdbx_description
1 polymer ?
#
loop_
_entity_poly.entity_id
_entity_poly.type
_entity_poly.pdbx_seq_one_letter_code
_entity_poly.pdbx_strand_id
1 'polypeptide(L)'
;MNESTAQNPLGTKSIKKLLISLAWPAITANIVNALYSIVDQIFIGQGVGYLGNAATNIAFPITTICLAIGLMIGIGAAANFNLELGRGNPEKAKSVVGTSVSSLFLIGIILTILVQIFLEPLMYAFGSTDEILEYAKTFAGITSLGIPFLLISISTNPIVRSDNSPKYSMFGIVFGAVLNMILNPIFIFGFKWGIAGSAWATVISQFLSAVILLFYFPRFKSVKFKKEDFIPKFSLLKIAVSLGMTSFVFQGSNMIIQVVTNNLLNIHGSETVYGNDIPIAVAGIVAKVNIIFISIIIGLVQGAQPIFGFNYGAKKYERVRETMRYMMKYAIIISVIFFIIFEAFPKQIVSAFGNGNELYFEFAVKYMRFFLLFTFINGIQISSSTFFAAIGKPKIGVTIALAKQIVILLPMLLVLSHIFGLNGIIYATPITDICAFLVSLFFLTREFRNMPKNNITA
;
A
#
# COMPACT_ATOMS: atom_id res chain seq x y z
N MET A 1 -35.24 -7.38 6.89
CA MET A 1 -34.20 -6.40 6.53
C MET A 1 -34.33 -5.23 7.50
N ASN A 2 -33.34 -4.97 8.37
CA ASN A 2 -33.44 -3.82 9.29
C ASN A 2 -33.50 -2.52 8.48
N GLU A 3 -34.34 -1.57 8.87
CA GLU A 3 -34.50 -0.27 8.19
C GLU A 3 -33.16 0.47 7.96
N SER A 4 -32.16 0.28 8.81
CA SER A 4 -30.83 0.83 8.69
C SER A 4 -30.02 0.31 7.47
N THR A 5 -30.28 -0.90 7.02
CA THR A 5 -29.64 -1.50 5.82
C THR A 5 -30.28 -1.00 4.52
N ALA A 6 -31.57 -0.67 4.55
CA ALA A 6 -32.31 -0.18 3.39
C ALA A 6 -31.88 1.26 3.00
N GLN A 7 -31.39 2.07 3.94
CA GLN A 7 -31.03 3.47 3.74
C GLN A 7 -29.51 3.71 3.54
N ASN A 8 -28.64 2.66 3.66
CA ASN A 8 -27.21 2.87 3.54
C ASN A 8 -26.83 3.33 2.10
N PRO A 9 -26.12 4.46 1.96
CA PRO A 9 -25.71 5.01 0.67
C PRO A 9 -24.94 4.03 -0.22
N LEU A 10 -24.20 3.08 0.38
CA LEU A 10 -23.46 2.05 -0.36
C LEU A 10 -24.38 1.12 -1.15
N GLY A 11 -25.61 0.90 -0.65
CA GLY A 11 -26.62 0.05 -1.27
C GLY A 11 -27.65 0.76 -2.16
N THR A 12 -27.69 2.10 -2.16
CA THR A 12 -28.77 2.87 -2.78
C THR A 12 -28.31 3.90 -3.80
N LYS A 13 -27.21 4.61 -3.56
CA LYS A 13 -26.70 5.65 -4.48
C LYS A 13 -26.20 5.08 -5.81
N SER A 14 -26.20 5.90 -6.86
CA SER A 14 -25.59 5.58 -8.16
C SER A 14 -24.11 5.16 -7.98
N ILE A 15 -23.75 4.03 -8.53
CA ILE A 15 -22.41 3.44 -8.40
C ILE A 15 -21.33 4.38 -8.93
N LYS A 16 -21.56 5.01 -10.08
CA LYS A 16 -20.59 5.96 -10.67
C LYS A 16 -20.26 7.11 -9.71
N LYS A 17 -21.29 7.78 -9.16
CA LYS A 17 -21.11 8.89 -8.22
C LYS A 17 -20.47 8.43 -6.92
N LEU A 18 -20.89 7.28 -6.42
CA LEU A 18 -20.40 6.71 -5.18
C LEU A 18 -18.91 6.32 -5.31
N LEU A 19 -18.52 5.61 -6.37
CA LEU A 19 -17.13 5.23 -6.63
C LEU A 19 -16.22 6.45 -6.69
N ILE A 20 -16.57 7.48 -7.44
CA ILE A 20 -15.77 8.71 -7.55
C ILE A 20 -15.65 9.39 -6.18
N SER A 21 -16.74 9.49 -5.43
CA SER A 21 -16.76 10.15 -4.11
C SER A 21 -15.89 9.45 -3.06
N LEU A 22 -15.73 8.13 -3.17
CA LEU A 22 -14.91 7.32 -2.27
C LEU A 22 -13.45 7.22 -2.77
N ALA A 23 -13.25 7.13 -4.09
CA ALA A 23 -11.93 6.94 -4.69
C ALA A 23 -11.11 8.24 -4.68
N TRP A 24 -11.70 9.38 -5.00
CA TRP A 24 -10.96 10.65 -5.09
C TRP A 24 -10.20 10.99 -3.80
N PRO A 25 -10.82 10.97 -2.61
CA PRO A 25 -10.09 11.21 -1.37
C PRO A 25 -8.99 10.16 -1.10
N ALA A 26 -9.23 8.88 -1.46
CA ALA A 26 -8.23 7.83 -1.29
C ALA A 26 -7.02 8.03 -2.23
N ILE A 27 -7.26 8.39 -3.49
CA ILE A 27 -6.22 8.74 -4.46
C ILE A 27 -5.38 9.91 -3.93
N THR A 28 -6.03 10.99 -3.49
CA THR A 28 -5.35 12.16 -2.93
C THR A 28 -4.48 11.79 -1.74
N ALA A 29 -5.00 11.00 -0.79
CA ALA A 29 -4.26 10.56 0.38
C ALA A 29 -3.03 9.73 0.00
N ASN A 30 -3.16 8.80 -0.96
CA ASN A 30 -2.05 7.95 -1.40
C ASN A 30 -0.98 8.77 -2.15
N ILE A 31 -1.37 9.72 -3.01
CA ILE A 31 -0.41 10.61 -3.71
C ILE A 31 0.34 11.48 -2.70
N VAL A 32 -0.37 12.10 -1.77
CA VAL A 32 0.27 12.94 -0.73
C VAL A 32 1.24 12.12 0.11
N ASN A 33 0.87 10.89 0.46
CA ASN A 33 1.75 9.98 1.20
C ASN A 33 3.00 9.57 0.39
N ALA A 34 2.87 9.36 -0.92
CA ALA A 34 4.01 9.08 -1.79
C ALA A 34 4.95 10.29 -1.92
N LEU A 35 4.39 11.48 -2.09
CA LEU A 35 5.16 12.72 -2.16
C LEU A 35 5.87 13.04 -0.83
N TYR A 36 5.18 12.86 0.28
CA TYR A 36 5.76 13.01 1.61
C TYR A 36 7.03 12.17 1.78
N SER A 37 7.00 10.90 1.38
CA SER A 37 8.17 10.02 1.52
C SER A 37 9.38 10.49 0.71
N ILE A 38 9.15 11.15 -0.44
CA ILE A 38 10.22 11.74 -1.25
C ILE A 38 10.78 13.00 -0.58
N VAL A 39 9.90 13.87 -0.09
CA VAL A 39 10.29 15.13 0.56
C VAL A 39 11.06 14.87 1.86
N ASP A 40 10.64 13.88 2.63
CA ASP A 40 11.33 13.44 3.85
C ASP A 40 12.79 13.03 3.57
N GLN A 41 13.01 12.20 2.55
CA GLN A 41 14.35 11.79 2.12
C GLN A 41 15.23 12.98 1.64
N ILE A 42 14.62 13.99 1.01
CA ILE A 42 15.33 15.20 0.59
C ILE A 42 15.80 15.99 1.82
N PHE A 43 14.94 16.21 2.81
CA PHE A 43 15.31 16.94 4.03
C PHE A 43 16.41 16.23 4.84
N ILE A 44 16.31 14.89 4.96
CA ILE A 44 17.34 14.10 5.65
C ILE A 44 18.66 14.19 4.88
N GLY A 45 18.63 14.04 3.54
CA GLY A 45 19.83 14.13 2.72
C GLY A 45 20.52 15.50 2.79
N GLN A 46 19.75 16.59 2.84
CA GLN A 46 20.29 17.94 2.96
C GLN A 46 20.75 18.29 4.37
N GLY A 47 20.08 17.81 5.41
CA GLY A 47 20.35 18.21 6.79
C GLY A 47 21.28 17.27 7.56
N VAL A 48 21.35 15.99 7.17
CA VAL A 48 22.16 14.96 7.83
C VAL A 48 23.22 14.39 6.89
N GLY A 49 22.98 14.50 5.58
CA GLY A 49 23.86 13.97 4.56
C GLY A 49 23.55 12.52 4.18
N TYR A 50 24.49 11.90 3.43
CA TYR A 50 24.32 10.54 2.90
C TYR A 50 24.18 9.47 4.00
N LEU A 51 24.83 9.65 5.15
CA LEU A 51 24.72 8.73 6.30
C LEU A 51 23.30 8.71 6.88
N GLY A 52 22.62 9.87 6.89
CA GLY A 52 21.22 9.95 7.31
C GLY A 52 20.30 9.17 6.39
N ASN A 53 20.44 9.33 5.07
CA ASN A 53 19.67 8.57 4.10
C ASN A 53 19.97 7.05 4.16
N ALA A 54 21.24 6.68 4.35
CA ALA A 54 21.63 5.29 4.55
C ALA A 54 20.97 4.70 5.82
N ALA A 55 20.97 5.44 6.93
CA ALA A 55 20.35 5.01 8.18
C ALA A 55 18.84 4.78 8.06
N THR A 56 18.11 5.66 7.35
CA THR A 56 16.68 5.47 7.11
C THR A 56 16.40 4.24 6.24
N ASN A 57 17.26 3.95 5.25
CA ASN A 57 17.15 2.75 4.42
C ASN A 57 17.38 1.46 5.25
N ILE A 58 18.34 1.47 6.19
CA ILE A 58 18.57 0.36 7.12
C ILE A 58 17.36 0.14 8.04
N ALA A 59 16.69 1.20 8.48
CA ALA A 59 15.49 1.11 9.34
C ALA A 59 14.21 0.77 8.54
N PHE A 60 14.20 0.90 7.22
CA PHE A 60 13.04 0.73 6.36
C PHE A 60 12.31 -0.63 6.50
N PRO A 61 13.00 -1.79 6.67
CA PRO A 61 12.33 -3.07 6.88
C PRO A 61 11.39 -3.09 8.09
N ILE A 62 11.74 -2.41 9.20
CA ILE A 62 10.85 -2.31 10.38
C ILE A 62 9.54 -1.64 9.98
N THR A 63 9.62 -0.50 9.30
CA THR A 63 8.44 0.25 8.84
C THR A 63 7.60 -0.58 7.88
N THR A 64 8.23 -1.33 6.96
CA THR A 64 7.53 -2.17 5.99
C THR A 64 6.77 -3.32 6.65
N ILE A 65 7.36 -3.97 7.66
CA ILE A 65 6.70 -5.03 8.43
C ILE A 65 5.49 -4.44 9.18
N CYS A 66 5.67 -3.30 9.84
CA CYS A 66 4.58 -2.62 10.52
C CYS A 66 3.46 -2.21 9.57
N LEU A 67 3.80 -1.68 8.38
CA LEU A 67 2.85 -1.34 7.32
C LEU A 67 2.06 -2.59 6.86
N ALA A 68 2.75 -3.70 6.65
CA ALA A 68 2.12 -4.96 6.23
C ALA A 68 1.12 -5.48 7.28
N ILE A 69 1.48 -5.45 8.57
CA ILE A 69 0.60 -5.85 9.68
C ILE A 69 -0.58 -4.89 9.81
N GLY A 70 -0.35 -3.58 9.78
CA GLY A 70 -1.40 -2.56 9.89
C GLY A 70 -2.42 -2.65 8.76
N LEU A 71 -1.94 -2.79 7.51
CA LEU A 71 -2.80 -2.99 6.33
C LEU A 71 -3.54 -4.32 6.37
N MET A 72 -2.89 -5.40 6.79
CA MET A 72 -3.55 -6.71 6.93
C MET A 72 -4.76 -6.63 7.85
N ILE A 73 -4.57 -6.17 9.07
CA ILE A 73 -5.66 -6.12 10.04
C ILE A 73 -6.67 -5.01 9.70
N GLY A 74 -6.21 -3.84 9.26
CA GLY A 74 -7.06 -2.70 8.93
C GLY A 74 -7.97 -2.94 7.72
N ILE A 75 -7.41 -3.41 6.60
CA ILE A 75 -8.18 -3.72 5.38
C ILE A 75 -9.10 -4.91 5.64
N GLY A 76 -8.63 -5.92 6.39
CA GLY A 76 -9.45 -7.06 6.74
C GLY A 76 -10.63 -6.71 7.64
N ALA A 77 -10.43 -5.85 8.63
CA ALA A 77 -11.50 -5.33 9.48
C ALA A 77 -12.51 -4.52 8.67
N ALA A 78 -12.04 -3.64 7.78
CA ALA A 78 -12.88 -2.84 6.89
C ALA A 78 -13.70 -3.73 5.93
N ALA A 79 -13.09 -4.78 5.36
CA ALA A 79 -13.78 -5.74 4.51
C ALA A 79 -14.88 -6.49 5.27
N ASN A 80 -14.56 -6.98 6.48
CA ASN A 80 -15.57 -7.63 7.34
C ASN A 80 -16.70 -6.68 7.71
N PHE A 81 -16.36 -5.43 8.10
CA PHE A 81 -17.32 -4.40 8.44
C PHE A 81 -18.34 -4.19 7.31
N ASN A 82 -17.88 -4.02 6.08
CA ASN A 82 -18.76 -3.83 4.93
C ASN A 82 -19.63 -5.06 4.63
N LEU A 83 -19.04 -6.27 4.69
CA LEU A 83 -19.76 -7.52 4.47
C LEU A 83 -20.86 -7.75 5.50
N GLU A 84 -20.56 -7.56 6.78
CA GLU A 84 -21.52 -7.80 7.88
C GLU A 84 -22.61 -6.71 7.91
N LEU A 85 -22.27 -5.44 7.60
CA LEU A 85 -23.29 -4.41 7.40
C LEU A 85 -24.24 -4.74 6.26
N GLY A 86 -23.70 -5.25 5.14
CA GLY A 86 -24.51 -5.70 4.01
C GLY A 86 -25.42 -6.88 4.35
N ARG A 87 -24.97 -7.78 5.23
CA ARG A 87 -25.75 -8.91 5.77
C ARG A 87 -26.79 -8.51 6.83
N GLY A 88 -26.76 -7.25 7.30
CA GLY A 88 -27.64 -6.77 8.37
C GLY A 88 -27.15 -7.15 9.78
N ASN A 89 -25.85 -7.41 9.97
CA ASN A 89 -25.24 -7.79 11.26
C ASN A 89 -24.31 -6.69 11.83
N PRO A 90 -24.84 -5.51 12.23
CA PRO A 90 -24.03 -4.40 12.70
C PRO A 90 -23.23 -4.71 13.97
N GLU A 91 -23.76 -5.56 14.85
CA GLU A 91 -23.10 -5.95 16.11
C GLU A 91 -21.78 -6.68 15.83
N LYS A 92 -21.78 -7.63 14.88
CA LYS A 92 -20.56 -8.33 14.50
C LYS A 92 -19.59 -7.41 13.75
N ALA A 93 -20.12 -6.53 12.88
CA ALA A 93 -19.31 -5.55 12.17
C ALA A 93 -18.49 -4.66 13.13
N LYS A 94 -19.13 -4.06 14.14
CA LYS A 94 -18.44 -3.20 15.11
C LYS A 94 -17.48 -3.98 16.01
N SER A 95 -17.83 -5.20 16.44
CA SER A 95 -16.97 -6.00 17.33
C SER A 95 -15.65 -6.41 16.65
N VAL A 96 -15.66 -6.72 15.34
CA VAL A 96 -14.42 -7.00 14.59
C VAL A 96 -13.57 -5.73 14.46
N VAL A 97 -14.17 -4.59 14.19
CA VAL A 97 -13.46 -3.31 14.12
C VAL A 97 -12.82 -2.94 15.47
N GLY A 98 -13.60 -2.94 16.54
CA GLY A 98 -13.10 -2.60 17.88
C GLY A 98 -11.96 -3.53 18.33
N THR A 99 -12.15 -4.85 18.17
CA THR A 99 -11.09 -5.85 18.43
C THR A 99 -9.84 -5.58 17.59
N SER A 100 -9.98 -5.23 16.32
CA SER A 100 -8.84 -4.99 15.42
C SER A 100 -8.03 -3.77 15.86
N VAL A 101 -8.68 -2.68 16.21
CA VAL A 101 -8.02 -1.44 16.65
C VAL A 101 -7.27 -1.67 17.97
N SER A 102 -7.91 -2.27 18.98
CA SER A 102 -7.27 -2.54 20.26
C SER A 102 -6.13 -3.56 20.15
N SER A 103 -6.32 -4.63 19.34
CA SER A 103 -5.25 -5.61 19.09
C SER A 103 -4.05 -4.96 18.40
N LEU A 104 -4.25 -4.07 17.42
CA LEU A 104 -3.16 -3.38 16.74
C LEU A 104 -2.39 -2.45 17.67
N PHE A 105 -3.07 -1.80 18.62
CA PHE A 105 -2.39 -0.99 19.64
C PHE A 105 -1.48 -1.87 20.50
N LEU A 106 -1.97 -3.01 20.96
CA LEU A 106 -1.17 -3.98 21.74
C LEU A 106 -0.02 -4.57 20.94
N ILE A 107 -0.28 -4.98 19.68
CA ILE A 107 0.77 -5.46 18.77
C ILE A 107 1.82 -4.36 18.56
N GLY A 108 1.41 -3.11 18.40
CA GLY A 108 2.31 -1.98 18.26
C GLY A 108 3.23 -1.80 19.45
N ILE A 109 2.69 -1.91 20.67
CA ILE A 109 3.51 -1.86 21.91
C ILE A 109 4.50 -3.03 21.95
N ILE A 110 4.05 -4.24 21.66
CA ILE A 110 4.92 -5.42 21.62
C ILE A 110 6.04 -5.24 20.60
N LEU A 111 5.72 -4.79 19.38
CA LEU A 111 6.72 -4.52 18.34
C LEU A 111 7.69 -3.43 18.75
N THR A 112 7.22 -2.36 19.40
CA THR A 112 8.09 -1.31 19.94
C THR A 112 9.09 -1.90 20.95
N ILE A 113 8.61 -2.69 21.91
CA ILE A 113 9.47 -3.33 22.93
C ILE A 113 10.49 -4.26 22.26
N LEU A 114 10.06 -5.08 21.30
CA LEU A 114 10.97 -5.97 20.57
C LEU A 114 12.03 -5.19 19.79
N VAL A 115 11.64 -4.13 19.07
CA VAL A 115 12.61 -3.30 18.34
C VAL A 115 13.59 -2.63 19.30
N GLN A 116 13.14 -2.12 20.46
CA GLN A 116 14.02 -1.49 21.45
C GLN A 116 15.01 -2.47 22.06
N ILE A 117 14.57 -3.70 22.39
CA ILE A 117 15.45 -4.73 22.97
C ILE A 117 16.49 -5.21 21.94
N PHE A 118 16.08 -5.40 20.69
CA PHE A 118 16.94 -5.96 19.63
C PHE A 118 17.46 -4.90 18.65
N LEU A 119 17.49 -3.61 19.05
CA LEU A 119 17.77 -2.49 18.17
C LEU A 119 19.09 -2.66 17.40
N GLU A 120 20.18 -2.87 18.11
CA GLU A 120 21.51 -3.00 17.51
C GLU A 120 21.64 -4.28 16.65
N PRO A 121 21.28 -5.48 17.14
CA PRO A 121 21.26 -6.69 16.31
C PRO A 121 20.41 -6.57 15.04
N LEU A 122 19.27 -5.87 15.11
CA LEU A 122 18.41 -5.64 13.95
C LEU A 122 19.08 -4.72 12.93
N MET A 123 19.77 -3.66 13.37
CA MET A 123 20.47 -2.76 12.43
C MET A 123 21.57 -3.50 11.68
N TYR A 124 22.37 -4.32 12.37
CA TYR A 124 23.37 -5.16 11.71
C TYR A 124 22.73 -6.19 10.77
N ALA A 125 21.66 -6.85 11.19
CA ALA A 125 20.95 -7.81 10.35
C ALA A 125 20.36 -7.18 9.07
N PHE A 126 20.03 -5.89 9.11
CA PHE A 126 19.58 -5.14 7.94
C PHE A 126 20.70 -4.47 7.15
N GLY A 127 21.97 -4.76 7.49
CA GLY A 127 23.12 -4.37 6.70
C GLY A 127 23.79 -3.06 7.14
N SER A 128 23.64 -2.64 8.41
CA SER A 128 24.35 -1.47 8.93
C SER A 128 25.84 -1.76 9.01
N THR A 129 26.62 -0.74 8.67
CA THR A 129 28.06 -0.67 9.00
C THR A 129 28.26 0.09 10.31
N ASP A 130 29.43 -0.01 10.92
CA ASP A 130 29.76 0.71 12.15
C ASP A 130 29.60 2.23 12.01
N GLU A 131 29.88 2.78 10.81
CA GLU A 131 29.75 4.20 10.50
C GLU A 131 28.28 4.67 10.49
N ILE A 132 27.38 3.82 10.01
CA ILE A 132 25.95 4.13 9.88
C ILE A 132 25.19 3.79 11.17
N LEU A 133 25.72 2.87 11.99
CA LEU A 133 25.01 2.24 13.10
C LEU A 133 24.39 3.25 14.08
N GLU A 134 25.13 4.25 14.51
CA GLU A 134 24.62 5.22 15.48
C GLU A 134 23.48 6.07 14.91
N TYR A 135 23.54 6.44 13.63
CA TYR A 135 22.45 7.12 12.93
C TYR A 135 21.22 6.20 12.81
N ALA A 136 21.43 4.93 12.44
CA ALA A 136 20.36 3.95 12.29
C ALA A 136 19.69 3.62 13.63
N LYS A 137 20.46 3.44 14.70
CA LYS A 137 19.95 3.25 16.09
C LYS A 137 19.15 4.45 16.56
N THR A 138 19.65 5.65 16.33
CA THR A 138 18.94 6.89 16.71
C THR A 138 17.61 6.99 15.98
N PHE A 139 17.61 6.81 14.66
CA PHE A 139 16.40 6.89 13.84
C PHE A 139 15.40 5.80 14.18
N ALA A 140 15.81 4.52 14.14
CA ALA A 140 14.96 3.38 14.41
C ALA A 140 14.48 3.35 15.88
N GLY A 141 15.33 3.72 16.84
CA GLY A 141 14.97 3.79 18.26
C GLY A 141 13.84 4.79 18.50
N ILE A 142 13.94 6.01 17.94
CA ILE A 142 12.91 7.03 18.11
C ILE A 142 11.66 6.64 17.32
N THR A 143 11.78 6.26 16.02
CA THR A 143 10.62 5.96 15.19
C THR A 143 9.85 4.74 15.67
N SER A 144 10.51 3.78 16.33
CA SER A 144 9.82 2.63 16.93
C SER A 144 8.82 3.01 18.03
N LEU A 145 9.01 4.13 18.73
CA LEU A 145 8.03 4.66 19.69
C LEU A 145 6.72 5.08 18.98
N GLY A 146 6.80 5.38 17.69
CA GLY A 146 5.66 5.71 16.85
C GLY A 146 4.89 4.48 16.32
N ILE A 147 5.41 3.26 16.42
CA ILE A 147 4.79 2.06 15.85
C ILE A 147 3.32 1.87 16.27
N PRO A 148 2.91 2.00 17.54
CA PRO A 148 1.49 1.85 17.91
C PRO A 148 0.60 2.85 17.17
N PHE A 149 1.03 4.07 17.02
CA PHE A 149 0.29 5.14 16.34
C PHE A 149 0.27 4.95 14.82
N LEU A 150 1.37 4.49 14.24
CA LEU A 150 1.46 4.11 12.84
C LEU A 150 0.43 3.01 12.50
N LEU A 151 0.41 1.92 13.29
CA LEU A 151 -0.52 0.82 13.10
C LEU A 151 -1.98 1.27 13.22
N ILE A 152 -2.30 2.10 14.20
CA ILE A 152 -3.63 2.68 14.37
C ILE A 152 -4.01 3.56 13.19
N SER A 153 -3.14 4.47 12.75
CA SER A 153 -3.41 5.38 11.64
C SER A 153 -3.68 4.61 10.35
N ILE A 154 -2.81 3.65 10.01
CA ILE A 154 -2.92 2.85 8.79
C ILE A 154 -4.19 1.98 8.79
N SER A 155 -4.52 1.37 9.93
CA SER A 155 -5.66 0.46 10.02
C SER A 155 -7.00 1.19 10.10
N THR A 156 -7.06 2.32 10.82
CA THR A 156 -8.31 3.08 11.00
C THR A 156 -8.74 3.79 9.72
N ASN A 157 -7.80 4.14 8.85
CA ASN A 157 -8.09 4.80 7.59
C ASN A 157 -9.10 4.03 6.69
N PRO A 158 -8.90 2.75 6.33
CA PRO A 158 -9.87 2.00 5.55
C PRO A 158 -11.19 1.77 6.31
N ILE A 159 -11.15 1.69 7.64
CA ILE A 159 -12.34 1.51 8.48
C ILE A 159 -13.23 2.76 8.42
N VAL A 160 -12.67 3.95 8.60
CA VAL A 160 -13.40 5.24 8.52
C VAL A 160 -13.99 5.45 7.11
N ARG A 161 -13.25 5.08 6.07
CA ARG A 161 -13.74 5.14 4.68
C ARG A 161 -14.93 4.20 4.47
N SER A 162 -14.92 3.03 5.10
CA SER A 162 -16.00 2.05 5.05
C SER A 162 -17.30 2.55 5.71
N ASP A 163 -17.21 3.46 6.68
CA ASP A 163 -18.36 4.17 7.25
C ASP A 163 -18.82 5.39 6.41
N ASN A 164 -18.56 5.34 5.09
CA ASN A 164 -18.94 6.38 4.13
C ASN A 164 -18.42 7.79 4.50
N SER A 165 -17.20 7.85 5.06
CA SER A 165 -16.52 9.09 5.44
C SER A 165 -15.10 9.21 4.84
N PRO A 166 -14.99 9.12 3.49
CA PRO A 166 -13.69 9.11 2.81
C PRO A 166 -12.93 10.43 2.96
N LYS A 167 -13.63 11.57 3.06
CA LYS A 167 -13.01 12.88 3.28
C LYS A 167 -12.32 12.96 4.64
N TYR A 168 -12.94 12.39 5.69
CA TYR A 168 -12.33 12.37 7.02
C TYR A 168 -11.12 11.43 7.07
N SER A 169 -11.23 10.25 6.44
CA SER A 169 -10.14 9.31 6.26
C SER A 169 -8.95 9.96 5.54
N MET A 170 -9.19 10.68 4.43
CA MET A 170 -8.17 11.46 3.73
C MET A 170 -7.54 12.54 4.63
N PHE A 171 -8.37 13.31 5.34
CA PHE A 171 -7.90 14.39 6.20
C PHE A 171 -6.92 13.88 7.25
N GLY A 172 -7.19 12.74 7.91
CA GLY A 172 -6.29 12.16 8.91
C GLY A 172 -4.90 11.84 8.37
N ILE A 173 -4.82 11.26 7.15
CA ILE A 173 -3.53 10.93 6.52
C ILE A 173 -2.82 12.17 5.99
N VAL A 174 -3.55 13.02 5.25
CA VAL A 174 -2.96 14.23 4.65
C VAL A 174 -2.45 15.18 5.73
N PHE A 175 -3.20 15.33 6.83
CA PHE A 175 -2.76 16.13 7.97
C PHE A 175 -1.43 15.61 8.55
N GLY A 176 -1.30 14.30 8.79
CA GLY A 176 -0.06 13.71 9.27
C GLY A 176 1.11 13.94 8.31
N ALA A 177 0.89 13.72 7.01
CA ALA A 177 1.92 13.92 5.99
C ALA A 177 2.37 15.39 5.89
N VAL A 178 1.43 16.33 5.84
CA VAL A 178 1.73 17.77 5.79
C VAL A 178 2.42 18.22 7.06
N LEU A 179 1.97 17.77 8.23
CA LEU A 179 2.60 18.09 9.50
C LEU A 179 4.05 17.59 9.55
N ASN A 180 4.31 16.38 9.07
CA ASN A 180 5.67 15.86 8.99
C ASN A 180 6.55 16.73 8.06
N MET A 181 6.05 17.11 6.87
CA MET A 181 6.76 18.00 5.95
C MET A 181 7.08 19.38 6.57
N ILE A 182 6.27 19.84 7.52
CA ILE A 182 6.51 21.11 8.24
C ILE A 182 7.50 20.90 9.41
N LEU A 183 7.31 19.83 10.20
CA LEU A 183 8.15 19.59 11.38
C LEU A 183 9.58 19.17 11.02
N ASN A 184 9.75 18.43 9.93
CA ASN A 184 11.07 17.97 9.48
C ASN A 184 12.09 19.11 9.35
N PRO A 185 11.87 20.15 8.53
CA PRO A 185 12.82 21.24 8.39
C PRO A 185 12.99 22.03 9.72
N ILE A 186 11.95 22.17 10.52
CA ILE A 186 12.04 22.85 11.81
C ILE A 186 12.98 22.09 12.75
N PHE A 187 12.84 20.77 12.85
CA PHE A 187 13.65 19.98 13.78
C PHE A 187 15.05 19.70 13.24
N ILE A 188 15.19 19.46 11.95
CA ILE A 188 16.50 19.19 11.33
C ILE A 188 17.36 20.46 11.26
N PHE A 189 16.83 21.54 10.68
CA PHE A 189 17.59 22.76 10.42
C PHE A 189 17.44 23.82 11.52
N GLY A 190 16.20 24.03 12.02
CA GLY A 190 15.90 25.02 13.06
C GLY A 190 16.49 24.63 14.40
N PHE A 191 16.16 23.46 14.92
CA PHE A 191 16.67 22.97 16.23
C PHE A 191 18.01 22.23 16.11
N LYS A 192 18.45 21.93 14.87
CA LYS A 192 19.70 21.20 14.59
C LYS A 192 19.77 19.81 15.24
N TRP A 193 18.63 19.14 15.34
CA TRP A 193 18.54 17.78 15.88
C TRP A 193 18.98 16.69 14.90
N GLY A 194 19.32 17.07 13.65
CA GLY A 194 19.76 16.12 12.63
C GLY A 194 18.76 14.98 12.43
N ILE A 195 19.25 13.74 12.40
CA ILE A 195 18.40 12.55 12.14
C ILE A 195 17.36 12.31 13.25
N ALA A 196 17.68 12.64 14.50
CA ALA A 196 16.72 12.55 15.61
C ALA A 196 15.55 13.51 15.37
N GLY A 197 15.78 14.68 14.77
CA GLY A 197 14.74 15.62 14.39
C GLY A 197 13.73 15.04 13.40
N SER A 198 14.20 14.38 12.34
CA SER A 198 13.31 13.69 11.39
C SER A 198 12.54 12.56 12.06
N ALA A 199 13.19 11.77 12.92
CA ALA A 199 12.55 10.70 13.64
C ALA A 199 11.41 11.20 14.54
N TRP A 200 11.63 12.27 15.31
CA TRP A 200 10.59 12.90 16.14
C TRP A 200 9.46 13.53 15.31
N ALA A 201 9.78 14.19 14.19
CA ALA A 201 8.78 14.72 13.28
C ALA A 201 7.84 13.60 12.80
N THR A 202 8.39 12.43 12.50
CA THR A 202 7.65 11.24 12.08
C THR A 202 6.75 10.72 13.21
N VAL A 203 7.26 10.54 14.42
CA VAL A 203 6.48 10.05 15.57
C VAL A 203 5.32 10.98 15.91
N ILE A 204 5.58 12.29 15.99
CA ILE A 204 4.55 13.30 16.32
C ILE A 204 3.46 13.31 15.24
N SER A 205 3.83 13.23 13.98
CA SER A 205 2.89 13.22 12.86
C SER A 205 2.04 11.96 12.85
N GLN A 206 2.62 10.79 13.12
CA GLN A 206 1.89 9.53 13.26
C GLN A 206 0.94 9.55 14.46
N PHE A 207 1.39 10.07 15.61
CA PHE A 207 0.56 10.22 16.80
C PHE A 207 -0.67 11.09 16.52
N LEU A 208 -0.49 12.28 15.95
CA LEU A 208 -1.59 13.20 15.69
C LEU A 208 -2.52 12.66 14.60
N SER A 209 -2.00 12.00 13.57
CA SER A 209 -2.81 11.30 12.56
C SER A 209 -3.68 10.21 13.20
N ALA A 210 -3.11 9.39 14.08
CA ALA A 210 -3.83 8.36 14.80
C ALA A 210 -4.93 8.94 15.71
N VAL A 211 -4.61 10.01 16.44
CA VAL A 211 -5.56 10.70 17.30
C VAL A 211 -6.74 11.26 16.50
N ILE A 212 -6.48 11.95 15.38
CA ILE A 212 -7.54 12.46 14.50
C ILE A 212 -8.44 11.33 14.04
N LEU A 213 -7.88 10.21 13.57
CA LEU A 213 -8.67 9.08 13.08
C LEU A 213 -9.46 8.39 14.20
N LEU A 214 -8.90 8.28 15.42
CA LEU A 214 -9.61 7.74 16.58
C LEU A 214 -10.77 8.64 17.03
N PHE A 215 -10.64 9.96 16.92
CA PHE A 215 -11.74 10.88 17.21
C PHE A 215 -12.95 10.72 16.30
N TYR A 216 -12.85 9.91 15.24
CA TYR A 216 -14.00 9.55 14.40
C TYR A 216 -14.90 8.50 15.05
N PHE A 217 -14.40 7.63 15.94
CA PHE A 217 -15.18 6.51 16.50
C PHE A 217 -16.51 6.91 17.14
N PRO A 218 -16.60 7.98 17.95
CA PRO A 218 -17.90 8.46 18.47
C PRO A 218 -18.86 8.97 17.39
N ARG A 219 -18.35 9.27 16.17
CA ARG A 219 -19.08 9.87 15.05
C ARG A 219 -19.43 8.87 13.95
N PHE A 220 -19.21 7.56 14.18
CA PHE A 220 -19.58 6.52 13.22
C PHE A 220 -21.07 6.61 12.89
N LYS A 221 -21.37 6.54 11.59
CA LYS A 221 -22.71 6.71 11.03
C LYS A 221 -23.50 5.41 11.01
N SER A 222 -22.81 4.29 10.76
CA SER A 222 -23.43 2.98 10.55
C SER A 222 -23.62 2.19 11.84
N VAL A 223 -22.80 2.43 12.86
CA VAL A 223 -22.81 1.69 14.13
C VAL A 223 -22.42 2.61 15.29
N LYS A 224 -22.85 2.23 16.52
CA LYS A 224 -22.41 2.89 17.75
C LYS A 224 -21.54 1.92 18.55
N PHE A 225 -20.29 2.30 18.78
CA PHE A 225 -19.34 1.52 19.56
C PHE A 225 -19.62 1.63 21.06
N LYS A 226 -19.42 0.50 21.75
CA LYS A 226 -19.39 0.39 23.20
C LYS A 226 -17.98 0.01 23.65
N LYS A 227 -17.66 0.22 24.94
CA LYS A 227 -16.33 -0.16 25.49
C LYS A 227 -16.01 -1.65 25.32
N GLU A 228 -17.04 -2.50 25.39
CA GLU A 228 -16.93 -3.96 25.23
C GLU A 228 -16.50 -4.38 23.82
N ASP A 229 -16.77 -3.56 22.80
CA ASP A 229 -16.37 -3.83 21.42
C ASP A 229 -14.84 -3.76 21.22
N PHE A 230 -14.15 -3.02 22.11
CA PHE A 230 -12.70 -2.86 22.09
C PHE A 230 -11.93 -3.92 22.90
N ILE A 231 -12.64 -4.87 23.52
CA ILE A 231 -11.97 -5.99 24.20
C ILE A 231 -11.41 -6.93 23.12
N PRO A 232 -10.08 -7.20 23.09
CA PRO A 232 -9.49 -8.05 22.10
C PRO A 232 -10.03 -9.49 22.18
N LYS A 233 -10.56 -9.98 21.06
CA LYS A 233 -11.05 -11.37 20.93
C LYS A 233 -10.32 -12.05 19.78
N PHE A 234 -9.53 -13.08 20.09
CA PHE A 234 -8.69 -13.75 19.10
C PHE A 234 -9.49 -14.30 17.91
N SER A 235 -10.71 -14.82 18.16
CA SER A 235 -11.60 -15.33 17.11
C SER A 235 -12.01 -14.25 16.10
N LEU A 236 -12.23 -13.00 16.55
CA LEU A 236 -12.58 -11.87 15.69
C LEU A 236 -11.35 -11.31 14.97
N LEU A 237 -10.21 -11.25 15.67
CA LEU A 237 -8.94 -10.86 15.06
C LEU A 237 -8.55 -11.79 13.91
N LYS A 238 -8.74 -13.11 14.08
CA LYS A 238 -8.51 -14.10 13.02
C LYS A 238 -9.31 -13.82 11.76
N ILE A 239 -10.54 -13.30 11.88
CA ILE A 239 -11.37 -12.91 10.72
C ILE A 239 -10.70 -11.75 9.98
N ALA A 240 -10.30 -10.70 10.70
CA ALA A 240 -9.63 -9.55 10.09
C ALA A 240 -8.30 -9.96 9.43
N VAL A 241 -7.45 -10.73 10.11
CA VAL A 241 -6.20 -11.26 9.56
C VAL A 241 -6.45 -12.06 8.29
N SER A 242 -7.43 -12.97 8.30
CA SER A 242 -7.74 -13.80 7.13
C SER A 242 -8.16 -12.96 5.92
N LEU A 243 -9.05 -11.98 6.10
CA LEU A 243 -9.53 -11.12 5.02
C LEU A 243 -8.46 -10.16 4.50
N GLY A 244 -7.56 -9.71 5.35
CA GLY A 244 -6.49 -8.79 4.98
C GLY A 244 -5.18 -9.47 4.56
N MET A 245 -5.09 -10.80 4.60
CA MET A 245 -3.87 -11.55 4.24
C MET A 245 -3.34 -11.22 2.85
N THR A 246 -4.22 -10.89 1.91
CA THR A 246 -3.84 -10.44 0.56
C THR A 246 -2.91 -9.23 0.60
N SER A 247 -3.18 -8.25 1.48
CA SER A 247 -2.38 -7.04 1.62
C SER A 247 -1.02 -7.33 2.27
N PHE A 248 -0.99 -8.21 3.26
CA PHE A 248 0.26 -8.66 3.89
C PHE A 248 1.17 -9.36 2.89
N VAL A 249 0.63 -10.31 2.15
CA VAL A 249 1.36 -11.06 1.12
C VAL A 249 1.87 -10.12 0.02
N PHE A 250 1.06 -9.15 -0.41
CA PHE A 250 1.47 -8.19 -1.41
C PHE A 250 2.68 -7.35 -0.94
N GLN A 251 2.65 -6.84 0.29
CA GLN A 251 3.77 -6.03 0.84
C GLN A 251 5.03 -6.86 1.06
N GLY A 252 4.91 -8.04 1.65
CA GLY A 252 6.04 -8.94 1.85
C GLY A 252 6.69 -9.41 0.55
N SER A 253 5.86 -9.75 -0.44
CA SER A 253 6.35 -10.17 -1.76
C SER A 253 7.07 -9.02 -2.49
N ASN A 254 6.54 -7.79 -2.43
CA ASN A 254 7.22 -6.63 -3.01
C ASN A 254 8.60 -6.41 -2.40
N MET A 255 8.74 -6.56 -1.09
CA MET A 255 10.03 -6.43 -0.41
C MET A 255 11.05 -7.48 -0.92
N ILE A 256 10.63 -8.74 -1.03
CA ILE A 256 11.47 -9.82 -1.54
C ILE A 256 11.92 -9.52 -2.98
N ILE A 257 10.99 -9.15 -3.84
CA ILE A 257 11.27 -8.83 -5.26
C ILE A 257 12.23 -7.65 -5.36
N GLN A 258 12.06 -6.61 -4.56
CA GLN A 258 12.95 -5.44 -4.56
C GLN A 258 14.39 -5.83 -4.20
N VAL A 259 14.57 -6.64 -3.16
CA VAL A 259 15.90 -7.12 -2.73
C VAL A 259 16.54 -7.97 -3.83
N VAL A 260 15.80 -8.92 -4.40
CA VAL A 260 16.31 -9.78 -5.48
C VAL A 260 16.65 -8.95 -6.72
N THR A 261 15.78 -8.04 -7.14
CA THR A 261 16.02 -7.19 -8.32
C THR A 261 17.27 -6.34 -8.14
N ASN A 262 17.45 -5.69 -6.99
CA ASN A 262 18.62 -4.87 -6.72
C ASN A 262 19.92 -5.70 -6.76
N ASN A 263 19.91 -6.90 -6.18
CA ASN A 263 21.05 -7.80 -6.22
C ASN A 263 21.38 -8.24 -7.67
N LEU A 264 20.38 -8.62 -8.45
CA LEU A 264 20.58 -9.01 -9.84
C LEU A 264 21.07 -7.84 -10.71
N LEU A 265 20.54 -6.62 -10.50
CA LEU A 265 21.03 -5.41 -11.18
C LEU A 265 22.49 -5.12 -10.84
N ASN A 266 22.90 -5.34 -9.60
CA ASN A 266 24.30 -5.18 -9.18
C ASN A 266 25.20 -6.21 -9.88
N ILE A 267 24.85 -7.49 -9.83
CA ILE A 267 25.65 -8.58 -10.43
C ILE A 267 25.77 -8.39 -11.94
N HIS A 268 24.65 -8.33 -12.64
CA HIS A 268 24.65 -8.26 -14.11
C HIS A 268 24.97 -6.87 -14.68
N GLY A 269 24.83 -5.82 -13.86
CA GLY A 269 25.26 -4.47 -14.24
C GLY A 269 26.78 -4.40 -14.43
N SER A 270 27.55 -5.03 -13.50
CA SER A 270 29.01 -5.07 -13.55
C SER A 270 29.58 -5.72 -14.81
N GLU A 271 28.80 -6.59 -15.45
CA GLU A 271 29.19 -7.34 -16.66
C GLU A 271 28.94 -6.51 -17.95
N THR A 272 28.39 -5.29 -17.83
CA THR A 272 28.01 -4.46 -18.97
C THR A 272 28.72 -3.10 -18.97
N VAL A 273 28.61 -2.38 -20.09
CA VAL A 273 29.12 -1.00 -20.22
C VAL A 273 28.46 0.00 -19.26
N TYR A 274 27.33 -0.35 -18.67
CA TYR A 274 26.58 0.48 -17.72
C TYR A 274 27.15 0.45 -16.30
N GLY A 275 27.96 -0.56 -15.95
CA GLY A 275 28.46 -0.77 -14.58
C GLY A 275 27.35 -1.08 -13.59
N ASN A 276 27.67 -1.07 -12.28
CA ASN A 276 26.71 -1.37 -11.22
C ASN A 276 25.77 -0.21 -10.91
N ASP A 277 26.28 1.03 -11.02
CA ASP A 277 25.60 2.21 -10.49
C ASP A 277 24.42 2.66 -11.36
N ILE A 278 24.60 2.66 -12.69
CA ILE A 278 23.57 3.12 -13.63
C ILE A 278 22.30 2.27 -13.54
N PRO A 279 22.36 0.90 -13.60
CA PRO A 279 21.15 0.09 -13.51
C PRO A 279 20.39 0.26 -12.20
N ILE A 280 21.08 0.34 -11.06
CA ILE A 280 20.46 0.51 -9.75
C ILE A 280 19.83 1.90 -9.62
N ALA A 281 20.54 2.96 -10.04
CA ALA A 281 20.03 4.32 -10.02
C ALA A 281 18.78 4.48 -10.88
N VAL A 282 18.81 3.95 -12.11
CA VAL A 282 17.68 3.99 -13.05
C VAL A 282 16.49 3.21 -12.51
N ALA A 283 16.70 1.99 -12.01
CA ALA A 283 15.62 1.19 -11.43
C ALA A 283 14.96 1.91 -10.24
N GLY A 284 15.76 2.59 -9.41
CA GLY A 284 15.24 3.41 -8.30
C GLY A 284 14.35 4.57 -8.78
N ILE A 285 14.73 5.25 -9.85
CA ILE A 285 13.93 6.34 -10.44
C ILE A 285 12.64 5.81 -11.04
N VAL A 286 12.73 4.75 -11.85
CA VAL A 286 11.55 4.14 -12.48
C VAL A 286 10.58 3.60 -11.43
N ALA A 287 11.08 3.03 -10.33
CA ALA A 287 10.24 2.62 -9.20
C ALA A 287 9.51 3.81 -8.56
N LYS A 288 10.18 4.96 -8.34
CA LYS A 288 9.54 6.17 -7.79
C LYS A 288 8.46 6.73 -8.73
N VAL A 289 8.71 6.73 -10.02
CA VAL A 289 7.70 7.15 -11.03
C VAL A 289 6.51 6.19 -11.03
N ASN A 290 6.76 4.89 -10.96
CA ASN A 290 5.71 3.86 -10.94
C ASN A 290 4.86 3.93 -9.65
N ILE A 291 5.44 4.34 -8.50
CA ILE A 291 4.69 4.52 -7.24
C ILE A 291 3.55 5.53 -7.41
N ILE A 292 3.74 6.60 -8.19
CA ILE A 292 2.68 7.59 -8.45
C ILE A 292 1.50 6.93 -9.18
N PHE A 293 1.78 6.18 -10.24
CA PHE A 293 0.75 5.41 -10.97
C PHE A 293 0.03 4.41 -10.05
N ILE A 294 0.80 3.59 -9.33
CA ILE A 294 0.26 2.59 -8.42
C ILE A 294 -0.60 3.23 -7.32
N SER A 295 -0.19 4.39 -6.79
CA SER A 295 -0.95 5.13 -5.76
C SER A 295 -2.34 5.54 -6.24
N ILE A 296 -2.47 5.93 -7.50
CA ILE A 296 -3.77 6.27 -8.11
C ILE A 296 -4.64 5.03 -8.26
N ILE A 297 -4.08 3.94 -8.79
CA ILE A 297 -4.82 2.66 -8.94
C ILE A 297 -5.24 2.10 -7.59
N ILE A 298 -4.36 2.08 -6.60
CA ILE A 298 -4.69 1.64 -5.24
C ILE A 298 -5.80 2.52 -4.65
N GLY A 299 -5.74 3.84 -4.82
CA GLY A 299 -6.77 4.74 -4.34
C GLY A 299 -8.14 4.48 -4.98
N LEU A 300 -8.18 4.23 -6.29
CA LEU A 300 -9.40 3.83 -7.00
C LEU A 300 -9.99 2.54 -6.44
N VAL A 301 -9.16 1.52 -6.25
CA VAL A 301 -9.55 0.21 -5.72
C VAL A 301 -10.03 0.32 -4.26
N GLN A 302 -9.31 1.09 -3.45
CA GLN A 302 -9.70 1.37 -2.06
C GLN A 302 -11.06 2.08 -1.96
N GLY A 303 -11.41 2.94 -2.93
CA GLY A 303 -12.74 3.54 -3.04
C GLY A 303 -13.83 2.53 -3.42
N ALA A 304 -13.51 1.51 -4.19
CA ALA A 304 -14.46 0.46 -4.59
C ALA A 304 -14.70 -0.59 -3.49
N GLN A 305 -13.74 -0.82 -2.59
CA GLN A 305 -13.83 -1.86 -1.55
C GLN A 305 -15.11 -1.81 -0.70
N PRO A 306 -15.52 -0.65 -0.13
CA PRO A 306 -16.75 -0.58 0.65
C PRO A 306 -17.99 -0.94 -0.17
N ILE A 307 -18.02 -0.54 -1.45
CA ILE A 307 -19.15 -0.82 -2.35
C ILE A 307 -19.25 -2.33 -2.62
N PHE A 308 -18.11 -2.97 -2.91
CA PHE A 308 -18.05 -4.42 -3.12
C PHE A 308 -18.50 -5.20 -1.89
N GLY A 309 -17.90 -4.91 -0.73
CA GLY A 309 -18.18 -5.65 0.49
C GLY A 309 -19.65 -5.53 0.91
N PHE A 310 -20.18 -4.31 0.96
CA PHE A 310 -21.56 -4.07 1.35
C PHE A 310 -22.55 -4.75 0.39
N ASN A 311 -22.43 -4.51 -0.93
CA ASN A 311 -23.40 -5.04 -1.89
C ASN A 311 -23.29 -6.57 -2.05
N TYR A 312 -22.08 -7.14 -1.90
CA TYR A 312 -21.92 -8.59 -1.89
C TYR A 312 -22.55 -9.21 -0.63
N GLY A 313 -22.35 -8.61 0.56
CA GLY A 313 -23.00 -9.00 1.79
C GLY A 313 -24.53 -8.92 1.72
N ALA A 314 -25.05 -7.86 1.10
CA ALA A 314 -26.49 -7.64 0.88
C ALA A 314 -27.07 -8.44 -0.30
N LYS A 315 -26.30 -9.33 -0.94
CA LYS A 315 -26.69 -10.12 -2.12
C LYS A 315 -27.17 -9.28 -3.33
N LYS A 316 -26.76 -8.01 -3.40
CA LYS A 316 -27.04 -7.09 -4.51
C LYS A 316 -26.00 -7.27 -5.63
N TYR A 317 -25.98 -8.42 -6.26
CA TYR A 317 -24.91 -8.84 -7.20
C TYR A 317 -24.82 -7.98 -8.46
N GLU A 318 -25.92 -7.41 -8.93
CA GLU A 318 -25.89 -6.46 -10.05
C GLU A 318 -25.06 -5.23 -9.73
N ARG A 319 -25.19 -4.70 -8.52
CA ARG A 319 -24.38 -3.53 -8.07
C ARG A 319 -22.89 -3.89 -7.94
N VAL A 320 -22.58 -5.14 -7.56
CA VAL A 320 -21.19 -5.63 -7.56
C VAL A 320 -20.62 -5.66 -8.98
N ARG A 321 -21.38 -6.17 -9.96
CA ARG A 321 -20.97 -6.18 -11.38
C ARG A 321 -20.81 -4.77 -11.94
N GLU A 322 -21.75 -3.89 -11.64
CA GLU A 322 -21.71 -2.49 -12.05
C GLU A 322 -20.48 -1.77 -11.47
N THR A 323 -20.19 -1.98 -10.18
CA THR A 323 -19.00 -1.43 -9.52
C THR A 323 -17.72 -1.92 -10.20
N MET A 324 -17.62 -3.22 -10.49
CA MET A 324 -16.46 -3.79 -11.18
C MET A 324 -16.29 -3.17 -12.58
N ARG A 325 -17.39 -3.02 -13.33
CA ARG A 325 -17.35 -2.41 -14.67
C ARG A 325 -16.84 -0.97 -14.64
N TYR A 326 -17.33 -0.14 -13.73
CA TYR A 326 -16.85 1.25 -13.60
C TYR A 326 -15.41 1.30 -13.09
N MET A 327 -15.06 0.50 -12.09
CA MET A 327 -13.70 0.45 -11.56
C MET A 327 -12.70 0.04 -12.65
N MET A 328 -12.98 -1.03 -13.41
CA MET A 328 -12.13 -1.47 -14.51
C MET A 328 -12.03 -0.42 -15.62
N LYS A 329 -13.15 0.21 -15.97
CA LYS A 329 -13.13 1.30 -16.96
C LYS A 329 -12.18 2.42 -16.55
N TYR A 330 -12.28 2.90 -15.31
CA TYR A 330 -11.38 3.96 -14.82
C TYR A 330 -9.94 3.48 -14.65
N ALA A 331 -9.73 2.26 -14.17
CA ALA A 331 -8.39 1.69 -14.07
C ALA A 331 -7.71 1.60 -15.43
N ILE A 332 -8.41 1.14 -16.47
CA ILE A 332 -7.88 1.06 -17.84
C ILE A 332 -7.58 2.47 -18.38
N ILE A 333 -8.49 3.43 -18.22
CA ILE A 333 -8.27 4.81 -18.70
C ILE A 333 -7.01 5.41 -18.04
N ILE A 334 -6.88 5.31 -16.72
CA ILE A 334 -5.72 5.80 -15.98
C ILE A 334 -4.45 5.08 -16.46
N SER A 335 -4.50 3.77 -16.58
CA SER A 335 -3.37 2.95 -16.98
C SER A 335 -2.89 3.26 -18.40
N VAL A 336 -3.82 3.51 -19.35
CA VAL A 336 -3.48 3.90 -20.72
C VAL A 336 -2.87 5.30 -20.76
N ILE A 337 -3.38 6.25 -19.98
CA ILE A 337 -2.80 7.60 -19.88
C ILE A 337 -1.34 7.52 -19.40
N PHE A 338 -1.09 6.77 -18.32
CA PHE A 338 0.27 6.61 -17.79
C PHE A 338 1.18 5.83 -18.75
N PHE A 339 0.67 4.81 -19.43
CA PHE A 339 1.41 4.10 -20.47
C PHE A 339 1.88 5.07 -21.58
N ILE A 340 0.98 5.92 -22.09
CA ILE A 340 1.33 6.91 -23.12
C ILE A 340 2.39 7.90 -22.59
N ILE A 341 2.26 8.36 -21.33
CA ILE A 341 3.24 9.28 -20.72
C ILE A 341 4.61 8.60 -20.60
N PHE A 342 4.68 7.35 -20.16
CA PHE A 342 5.93 6.62 -19.97
C PHE A 342 6.62 6.27 -21.29
N GLU A 343 5.85 5.97 -22.34
CA GLU A 343 6.40 5.67 -23.67
C GLU A 343 6.80 6.92 -24.46
N ALA A 344 6.02 8.00 -24.35
CA ALA A 344 6.28 9.23 -25.11
C ALA A 344 7.39 10.10 -24.51
N PHE A 345 7.49 10.13 -23.18
CA PHE A 345 8.36 11.07 -22.46
C PHE A 345 9.38 10.42 -21.49
N PRO A 346 9.96 9.25 -21.79
CA PRO A 346 10.84 8.57 -20.82
C PRO A 346 12.08 9.38 -20.47
N LYS A 347 12.73 10.00 -21.45
CA LYS A 347 13.93 10.83 -21.25
C LYS A 347 13.64 12.07 -20.41
N GLN A 348 12.53 12.76 -20.65
CA GLN A 348 12.10 13.94 -19.91
C GLN A 348 11.78 13.60 -18.45
N ILE A 349 11.12 12.47 -18.23
CA ILE A 349 10.79 12.00 -16.88
C ILE A 349 12.09 11.71 -16.10
N VAL A 350 13.01 10.97 -16.68
CA VAL A 350 14.28 10.62 -16.02
C VAL A 350 15.14 11.87 -15.78
N SER A 351 15.20 12.80 -16.74
CA SER A 351 15.97 14.06 -16.59
C SER A 351 15.46 14.97 -15.47
N ALA A 352 14.16 14.85 -15.10
CA ALA A 352 13.61 15.58 -13.96
C ALA A 352 14.19 15.11 -12.60
N PHE A 353 14.78 13.91 -12.54
CA PHE A 353 15.40 13.36 -11.32
C PHE A 353 16.91 13.59 -11.24
N GLY A 354 17.54 14.05 -12.30
CA GLY A 354 18.97 14.35 -12.33
C GLY A 354 19.58 14.32 -13.72
N ASN A 355 20.83 14.80 -13.79
CA ASN A 355 21.64 14.77 -15.00
C ASN A 355 22.51 13.51 -15.00
N GLY A 356 22.75 12.95 -16.17
CA GLY A 356 23.61 11.79 -16.36
C GLY A 356 24.34 11.86 -17.72
N ASN A 357 25.22 10.90 -17.94
CA ASN A 357 25.91 10.75 -19.23
C ASN A 357 24.98 10.08 -20.27
N GLU A 358 25.46 9.92 -21.50
CA GLU A 358 24.68 9.31 -22.58
C GLU A 358 24.23 7.87 -22.25
N LEU A 359 25.13 7.07 -21.70
CA LEU A 359 24.84 5.69 -21.28
C LEU A 359 23.74 5.61 -20.22
N TYR A 360 23.71 6.55 -19.29
CA TYR A 360 22.65 6.64 -18.29
C TYR A 360 21.28 6.86 -18.93
N PHE A 361 21.16 7.83 -19.84
CA PHE A 361 19.88 8.10 -20.52
C PHE A 361 19.47 6.98 -21.48
N GLU A 362 20.42 6.36 -22.18
CA GLU A 362 20.17 5.20 -23.03
C GLU A 362 19.55 4.06 -22.25
N PHE A 363 20.20 3.65 -21.15
CA PHE A 363 19.70 2.58 -20.28
C PHE A 363 18.36 2.97 -19.64
N ALA A 364 18.21 4.20 -19.17
CA ALA A 364 16.99 4.67 -18.51
C ALA A 364 15.77 4.64 -19.44
N VAL A 365 15.90 5.09 -20.69
CA VAL A 365 14.84 5.02 -21.69
C VAL A 365 14.47 3.58 -21.99
N LYS A 366 15.48 2.72 -22.20
CA LYS A 366 15.27 1.28 -22.43
C LYS A 366 14.57 0.62 -21.26
N TYR A 367 15.10 0.81 -20.04
CA TYR A 367 14.54 0.22 -18.82
C TYR A 367 13.11 0.68 -18.59
N MET A 368 12.81 1.98 -18.68
CA MET A 368 11.48 2.53 -18.45
C MET A 368 10.47 1.99 -19.44
N ARG A 369 10.76 1.97 -20.74
CA ARG A 369 9.85 1.47 -21.77
C ARG A 369 9.53 0.00 -21.59
N PHE A 370 10.52 -0.84 -21.40
CA PHE A 370 10.30 -2.27 -21.23
C PHE A 370 9.65 -2.61 -19.89
N PHE A 371 10.14 -2.05 -18.78
CA PHE A 371 9.61 -2.32 -17.44
C PHE A 371 8.15 -1.89 -17.29
N LEU A 372 7.76 -0.79 -17.93
CA LEU A 372 6.40 -0.24 -17.88
C LEU A 372 5.54 -0.57 -19.10
N LEU A 373 6.01 -1.45 -20.00
CA LEU A 373 5.37 -1.79 -21.27
C LEU A 373 3.90 -2.21 -21.10
N PHE A 374 3.59 -3.00 -20.09
CA PHE A 374 2.25 -3.49 -19.83
C PHE A 374 1.53 -2.77 -18.69
N THR A 375 1.92 -1.52 -18.39
CA THR A 375 1.24 -0.67 -17.39
C THR A 375 -0.27 -0.62 -17.61
N PHE A 376 -0.73 -0.66 -18.87
CA PHE A 376 -2.16 -0.59 -19.22
C PHE A 376 -3.00 -1.79 -18.73
N ILE A 377 -2.39 -2.93 -18.39
CA ILE A 377 -3.09 -4.09 -17.80
C ILE A 377 -2.85 -4.25 -16.30
N ASN A 378 -1.83 -3.61 -15.72
CA ASN A 378 -1.49 -3.74 -14.30
C ASN A 378 -2.62 -3.30 -13.37
N GLY A 379 -3.39 -2.28 -13.76
CA GLY A 379 -4.55 -1.83 -12.99
C GLY A 379 -5.60 -2.92 -12.78
N ILE A 380 -5.77 -3.82 -13.73
CA ILE A 380 -6.73 -4.94 -13.66
C ILE A 380 -6.30 -5.97 -12.61
N GLN A 381 -5.02 -6.29 -12.57
CA GLN A 381 -4.48 -7.28 -11.65
C GLN A 381 -4.56 -6.82 -10.17
N ILE A 382 -4.16 -5.56 -9.89
CA ILE A 382 -4.27 -4.98 -8.55
C ILE A 382 -5.74 -4.94 -8.10
N SER A 383 -6.63 -4.55 -9.00
CA SER A 383 -8.06 -4.50 -8.76
C SER A 383 -8.65 -5.87 -8.43
N SER A 384 -8.19 -6.92 -9.13
CA SER A 384 -8.71 -8.27 -8.97
C SER A 384 -8.39 -8.86 -7.60
N SER A 385 -7.14 -8.79 -7.16
CA SER A 385 -6.73 -9.36 -5.86
C SER A 385 -7.48 -8.71 -4.69
N THR A 386 -7.64 -7.40 -4.75
CA THR A 386 -8.34 -6.63 -3.73
C THR A 386 -9.85 -6.86 -3.74
N PHE A 387 -10.46 -7.04 -4.92
CA PHE A 387 -11.86 -7.39 -5.07
C PHE A 387 -12.20 -8.68 -4.31
N PHE A 388 -11.40 -9.75 -4.49
CA PHE A 388 -11.66 -11.02 -3.81
C PHE A 388 -11.55 -10.91 -2.29
N ALA A 389 -10.62 -10.10 -1.78
CA ALA A 389 -10.55 -9.80 -0.35
C ALA A 389 -11.82 -9.07 0.14
N ALA A 390 -12.29 -8.07 -0.62
CA ALA A 390 -13.47 -7.27 -0.27
C ALA A 390 -14.77 -8.07 -0.25
N ILE A 391 -14.93 -9.09 -1.12
CA ILE A 391 -16.12 -9.96 -1.15
C ILE A 391 -16.03 -11.17 -0.21
N GLY A 392 -15.00 -11.25 0.64
CA GLY A 392 -14.85 -12.33 1.62
C GLY A 392 -14.23 -13.61 1.08
N LYS A 393 -13.50 -13.55 -0.04
CA LYS A 393 -12.78 -14.68 -0.65
C LYS A 393 -11.25 -14.47 -0.63
N PRO A 394 -10.63 -14.25 0.54
CA PRO A 394 -9.22 -13.85 0.65
C PRO A 394 -8.25 -14.89 0.04
N LYS A 395 -8.57 -16.18 0.10
CA LYS A 395 -7.71 -17.23 -0.49
C LYS A 395 -7.44 -16.96 -1.97
N ILE A 396 -8.44 -16.56 -2.75
CA ILE A 396 -8.28 -16.24 -4.18
C ILE A 396 -7.43 -14.97 -4.34
N GLY A 397 -7.69 -13.94 -3.54
CA GLY A 397 -6.89 -12.71 -3.55
C GLY A 397 -5.41 -12.97 -3.28
N VAL A 398 -5.10 -13.79 -2.25
CA VAL A 398 -3.74 -14.23 -1.92
C VAL A 398 -3.12 -15.02 -3.07
N THR A 399 -3.87 -15.96 -3.67
CA THR A 399 -3.38 -16.74 -4.81
C THR A 399 -2.99 -15.84 -5.98
N ILE A 400 -3.80 -14.83 -6.33
CA ILE A 400 -3.50 -13.88 -7.40
C ILE A 400 -2.25 -13.04 -7.07
N ALA A 401 -2.11 -12.58 -5.83
CA ALA A 401 -0.97 -11.80 -5.39
C ALA A 401 0.33 -12.61 -5.42
N LEU A 402 0.32 -13.83 -4.86
CA LEU A 402 1.46 -14.76 -4.86
C LEU A 402 1.82 -15.21 -6.29
N ALA A 403 0.82 -15.50 -7.12
CA ALA A 403 1.04 -15.92 -8.49
C ALA A 403 1.89 -14.89 -9.25
N LYS A 404 1.55 -13.60 -9.14
CA LYS A 404 2.34 -12.55 -9.80
C LYS A 404 3.76 -12.45 -9.24
N GLN A 405 3.89 -12.24 -7.94
CA GLN A 405 5.16 -11.82 -7.35
C GLN A 405 6.14 -12.99 -7.12
N ILE A 406 5.64 -14.08 -6.54
CA ILE A 406 6.50 -15.19 -6.07
C ILE A 406 6.55 -16.33 -7.09
N VAL A 407 5.40 -16.69 -7.68
CA VAL A 407 5.32 -17.86 -8.58
C VAL A 407 5.81 -17.54 -9.98
N ILE A 408 5.57 -16.30 -10.47
CA ILE A 408 5.92 -15.94 -11.85
C ILE A 408 7.12 -14.99 -11.86
N LEU A 409 7.06 -13.82 -11.19
CA LEU A 409 8.09 -12.79 -11.31
C LEU A 409 9.43 -13.25 -10.74
N LEU A 410 9.43 -13.83 -9.54
CA LEU A 410 10.69 -14.25 -8.91
C LEU A 410 11.45 -15.30 -9.75
N PRO A 411 10.86 -16.40 -10.21
CA PRO A 411 11.54 -17.34 -11.11
C PRO A 411 11.94 -16.70 -12.45
N MET A 412 11.09 -15.84 -13.04
CA MET A 412 11.42 -15.14 -14.29
C MET A 412 12.62 -14.22 -14.13
N LEU A 413 12.72 -13.49 -13.01
CA LEU A 413 13.91 -12.67 -12.72
C LEU A 413 15.17 -13.53 -12.64
N LEU A 414 15.13 -14.67 -11.93
CA LEU A 414 16.29 -15.53 -11.77
C LEU A 414 16.68 -16.24 -13.08
N VAL A 415 15.71 -16.79 -13.80
CA VAL A 415 15.98 -17.56 -15.03
C VAL A 415 16.40 -16.63 -16.18
N LEU A 416 15.64 -15.53 -16.41
CA LEU A 416 15.95 -14.66 -17.54
C LEU A 416 17.22 -13.85 -17.29
N SER A 417 17.52 -13.46 -16.05
CA SER A 417 18.80 -12.79 -15.75
C SER A 417 19.99 -13.73 -15.97
N HIS A 418 19.84 -15.02 -15.66
CA HIS A 418 20.90 -16.01 -15.95
C HIS A 418 21.12 -16.21 -17.45
N ILE A 419 20.06 -16.17 -18.27
CA ILE A 419 20.15 -16.41 -19.73
C ILE A 419 20.56 -15.12 -20.49
N PHE A 420 19.97 -13.98 -20.13
CA PHE A 420 20.10 -12.73 -20.88
C PHE A 420 20.80 -11.60 -20.09
N GLY A 421 21.37 -11.91 -18.90
CA GLY A 421 22.03 -10.94 -18.04
C GLY A 421 21.10 -9.79 -17.66
N LEU A 422 21.61 -8.54 -17.75
CA LEU A 422 20.88 -7.33 -17.41
C LEU A 422 19.57 -7.16 -18.21
N ASN A 423 19.53 -7.58 -19.48
CA ASN A 423 18.31 -7.52 -20.30
C ASN A 423 17.25 -8.49 -19.80
N GLY A 424 17.64 -9.63 -19.22
CA GLY A 424 16.70 -10.60 -18.65
C GLY A 424 15.89 -10.01 -17.49
N ILE A 425 16.49 -9.15 -16.67
CA ILE A 425 15.79 -8.45 -15.58
C ILE A 425 14.72 -7.52 -16.16
N ILE A 426 15.05 -6.82 -17.26
CA ILE A 426 14.13 -5.91 -17.95
C ILE A 426 12.94 -6.67 -18.54
N TYR A 427 13.16 -7.85 -19.13
CA TYR A 427 12.12 -8.64 -19.80
C TYR A 427 11.23 -9.43 -18.82
N ALA A 428 11.71 -9.69 -17.59
CA ALA A 428 10.94 -10.46 -16.61
C ALA A 428 9.61 -9.81 -16.25
N THR A 429 9.56 -8.49 -16.09
CA THR A 429 8.35 -7.76 -15.68
C THR A 429 7.25 -7.81 -16.74
N PRO A 430 7.48 -7.49 -18.03
CA PRO A 430 6.46 -7.59 -19.08
C PRO A 430 5.86 -8.99 -19.20
N ILE A 431 6.68 -10.03 -19.20
CA ILE A 431 6.19 -11.43 -19.30
C ILE A 431 5.33 -11.76 -18.10
N THR A 432 5.76 -11.36 -16.90
CA THR A 432 4.99 -11.56 -15.67
C THR A 432 3.65 -10.85 -15.70
N ASP A 433 3.59 -9.62 -16.23
CA ASP A 433 2.37 -8.83 -16.28
C ASP A 433 1.30 -9.50 -17.15
N ILE A 434 1.69 -10.06 -18.29
CA ILE A 434 0.78 -10.84 -19.16
C ILE A 434 0.27 -12.08 -18.42
N CYS A 435 1.16 -12.88 -17.84
CA CYS A 435 0.76 -14.09 -17.12
C CYS A 435 -0.15 -13.77 -15.93
N ALA A 436 0.18 -12.76 -15.14
CA ALA A 436 -0.62 -12.33 -14.00
C ALA A 436 -1.99 -11.78 -14.42
N PHE A 437 -2.07 -11.09 -15.57
CA PHE A 437 -3.33 -10.65 -16.15
C PHE A 437 -4.22 -11.85 -16.52
N LEU A 438 -3.68 -12.87 -17.18
CA LEU A 438 -4.43 -14.08 -17.54
C LEU A 438 -4.95 -14.81 -16.31
N VAL A 439 -4.12 -14.96 -15.27
CA VAL A 439 -4.53 -15.54 -13.98
C VAL A 439 -5.67 -14.74 -13.36
N SER A 440 -5.54 -13.41 -13.33
CA SER A 440 -6.58 -12.53 -12.79
C SER A 440 -7.90 -12.63 -13.56
N LEU A 441 -7.81 -12.65 -14.88
CA LEU A 441 -8.97 -12.77 -15.78
C LEU A 441 -9.69 -14.11 -15.60
N PHE A 442 -8.93 -15.20 -15.44
CA PHE A 442 -9.50 -16.53 -15.16
C PHE A 442 -10.34 -16.54 -13.89
N PHE A 443 -9.79 -16.04 -12.75
CA PHE A 443 -10.52 -16.02 -11.50
C PHE A 443 -11.72 -15.06 -11.54
N LEU A 444 -11.58 -13.88 -12.15
CA LEU A 444 -12.68 -12.93 -12.30
C LEU A 444 -13.82 -13.51 -13.14
N THR A 445 -13.52 -14.08 -14.31
CA THR A 445 -14.56 -14.66 -15.19
C THR A 445 -15.28 -15.81 -14.52
N ARG A 446 -14.54 -16.68 -13.79
CA ARG A 446 -15.13 -17.77 -13.01
C ARG A 446 -16.06 -17.23 -11.91
N GLU A 447 -15.63 -16.20 -11.17
CA GLU A 447 -16.46 -15.61 -10.11
C GLU A 447 -17.75 -15.01 -10.67
N PHE A 448 -17.66 -14.21 -11.75
CA PHE A 448 -18.83 -13.57 -12.33
C PHE A 448 -19.78 -14.53 -13.02
N ARG A 449 -19.30 -15.66 -13.53
CA ARG A 449 -20.17 -16.75 -14.05
C ARG A 449 -20.94 -17.44 -12.93
N ASN A 450 -20.30 -17.64 -11.77
CA ASN A 450 -20.90 -18.32 -10.63
C ASN A 450 -21.79 -17.39 -9.77
N MET A 451 -21.68 -16.09 -9.95
CA MET A 451 -22.47 -15.10 -9.22
C MET A 451 -23.90 -15.07 -9.77
N PRO A 452 -24.96 -15.18 -8.94
CA PRO A 452 -26.35 -15.14 -9.39
C PRO A 452 -26.64 -13.93 -10.28
N LYS A 453 -27.42 -14.13 -11.36
CA LYS A 453 -27.76 -13.05 -12.31
C LYS A 453 -28.74 -12.03 -11.72
N ASN A 454 -29.64 -12.49 -10.87
CA ASN A 454 -30.66 -11.64 -10.24
C ASN A 454 -30.30 -11.34 -8.79
N ASN A 455 -30.71 -10.16 -8.31
CA ASN A 455 -30.65 -9.86 -6.89
C ASN A 455 -31.59 -10.82 -6.16
N ILE A 456 -31.05 -11.54 -5.18
CA ILE A 456 -31.90 -12.35 -4.32
C ILE A 456 -32.50 -11.37 -3.30
N THR A 457 -33.78 -11.00 -3.52
CA THR A 457 -34.58 -10.31 -2.51
C THR A 457 -34.70 -11.25 -1.32
N ALA A 458 -34.05 -10.86 -0.20
CA ALA A 458 -34.19 -11.57 1.07
C ALA A 458 -35.41 -11.04 1.81
#